data_9c2efe733152114204d6c98cb401a977
#
_entry.id   9c2efe733152114204d6c98cb401a977
#
_cell.length_a   1.000
_cell.length_b   1.000
_cell.length_c   1.000
_cell.angle_alpha   90.00
_cell.angle_beta   90.00
_cell.angle_gamma   90.00
#
_symmetry.space_group_name_H-M   'P 1'
#
loop_
_entity.id
_entity.type
_entity.pdbx_description
1 polymer ?
#
loop_
_entity_poly.entity_id
_entity_poly.type
_entity_poly.pdbx_seq_one_letter_code
_entity_poly.pdbx_strand_id
1 'polypeptide(L)'
;MFALLISLPMMVCLFWGIYFLIHTTRPDNEPRVTRLLVAFFAAATILYLDHWLYFSGIFVTTGEWSYGVVNLCVYPLYYAYLRALTRARSNWEIPILLLPALVSAVLFPINRWGGILSDNTLFLFTRACFSLQVVWVLVRGYMLLLQTIHRMDNTYSDDRSRLLQPTYISLILFGVTSAVSMVLNAFGRDYFAHETLVLVPALVMAVLLYGLGFVAAHTVIPMDTVADENESEEATPEETKDLIHAIDAIMREKMLFTNPNLTIQDLAMAVNSNRTYVSNAINRTYHISFSQYVARQRVAYAQLILRDPRYQSDKAAINDAITLSGFNSEQTFYRAFKEITRTTPLNYRKNY
;
A
#
# COMPACT_ATOMS: atom_id res chain seq x y z
N MET A 1 2.53 -11.10 -36.54
CA MET A 1 1.90 -11.62 -35.31
C MET A 1 2.85 -11.59 -34.13
N PHE A 2 4.06 -12.13 -34.25
CA PHE A 2 5.08 -12.16 -33.19
C PHE A 2 5.40 -10.76 -32.63
N ALA A 3 5.78 -9.79 -33.47
CA ALA A 3 6.08 -8.42 -33.05
C ALA A 3 4.91 -7.73 -32.31
N LEU A 4 3.67 -8.06 -32.66
CA LEU A 4 2.49 -7.54 -31.96
C LEU A 4 2.36 -8.12 -30.55
N LEU A 5 2.61 -9.42 -30.39
CA LEU A 5 2.50 -10.07 -29.07
C LEU A 5 3.59 -9.60 -28.11
N ILE A 6 4.80 -9.35 -28.60
CA ILE A 6 5.90 -8.79 -27.77
C ILE A 6 5.65 -7.33 -27.39
N SER A 7 4.84 -6.59 -28.17
CA SER A 7 4.49 -5.21 -27.83
C SER A 7 3.42 -5.07 -26.73
N LEU A 8 2.77 -6.17 -26.33
CA LEU A 8 1.68 -6.12 -25.33
C LEU A 8 2.06 -5.46 -24.00
N PRO A 9 3.21 -5.76 -23.35
CA PRO A 9 3.60 -5.07 -22.13
C PRO A 9 3.73 -3.56 -22.31
N MET A 10 4.31 -3.14 -23.43
CA MET A 10 4.42 -1.71 -23.80
C MET A 10 3.04 -1.07 -23.96
N MET A 11 2.15 -1.73 -24.71
CA MET A 11 0.78 -1.24 -24.94
C MET A 11 -0.01 -1.12 -23.64
N VAL A 12 0.12 -2.07 -22.74
CA VAL A 12 -0.51 -2.05 -21.42
C VAL A 12 0.03 -0.88 -20.57
N CYS A 13 1.34 -0.68 -20.56
CA CYS A 13 1.94 0.45 -19.83
C CYS A 13 1.50 1.80 -20.42
N LEU A 14 1.47 1.91 -21.74
CA LEU A 14 1.02 3.12 -22.43
C LEU A 14 -0.46 3.41 -22.13
N PHE A 15 -1.32 2.39 -22.17
CA PHE A 15 -2.73 2.51 -21.81
C PHE A 15 -2.91 3.07 -20.40
N TRP A 16 -2.25 2.49 -19.40
CA TRP A 16 -2.36 2.96 -18.03
C TRP A 16 -1.72 4.33 -17.82
N GLY A 17 -0.60 4.62 -18.49
CA GLY A 17 0.03 5.94 -18.47
C GLY A 17 -0.93 7.02 -18.96
N ILE A 18 -1.60 6.80 -20.09
CA ILE A 18 -2.59 7.72 -20.65
C ILE A 18 -3.83 7.80 -19.73
N TYR A 19 -4.32 6.66 -19.24
CA TYR A 19 -5.44 6.63 -18.30
C TYR A 19 -5.18 7.51 -17.08
N PHE A 20 -4.06 7.35 -16.40
CA PHE A 20 -3.71 8.17 -15.23
C PHE A 20 -3.45 9.63 -15.61
N LEU A 21 -2.88 9.92 -16.77
CA LEU A 21 -2.68 11.28 -17.25
C LEU A 21 -4.00 12.04 -17.39
N ILE A 22 -5.01 11.40 -18.00
CA ILE A 22 -6.35 11.98 -18.17
C ILE A 22 -7.03 12.15 -16.80
N HIS A 23 -6.82 11.22 -15.85
CA HIS A 23 -7.47 11.24 -14.55
C HIS A 23 -6.75 12.09 -13.50
N THR A 24 -5.56 12.63 -13.81
CA THR A 24 -4.81 13.54 -12.92
C THR A 24 -5.59 14.82 -12.59
N THR A 25 -6.52 15.20 -13.45
CA THR A 25 -7.34 16.43 -13.32
C THR A 25 -8.64 16.21 -12.55
N ARG A 26 -8.96 14.99 -12.12
CA ARG A 26 -10.17 14.73 -11.33
C ARG A 26 -10.00 15.23 -9.89
N PRO A 27 -11.02 15.95 -9.34
CA PRO A 27 -10.94 16.53 -7.99
C PRO A 27 -10.82 15.47 -6.87
N ASP A 28 -11.27 14.24 -7.13
CA ASP A 28 -11.25 13.14 -6.14
C ASP A 28 -9.89 12.44 -6.01
N ASN A 29 -8.96 12.71 -6.93
CA ASN A 29 -7.64 12.07 -6.93
C ASN A 29 -6.56 13.01 -6.40
N GLU A 30 -5.70 12.52 -5.51
CA GLU A 30 -4.54 13.28 -5.06
C GLU A 30 -3.54 13.46 -6.24
N PRO A 31 -3.32 14.71 -6.73
CA PRO A 31 -2.58 14.94 -7.99
C PRO A 31 -1.15 14.41 -7.95
N ARG A 32 -0.54 14.37 -6.75
CA ARG A 32 0.82 13.87 -6.55
C ARG A 32 0.91 12.37 -6.79
N VAL A 33 -0.03 11.59 -6.25
CA VAL A 33 -0.10 10.13 -6.40
C VAL A 33 -0.28 9.76 -7.86
N THR A 34 -1.23 10.42 -8.54
CA THR A 34 -1.53 10.16 -9.94
C THR A 34 -0.37 10.53 -10.86
N ARG A 35 0.36 11.66 -10.60
CA ARG A 35 1.55 12.04 -11.37
C ARG A 35 2.67 11.01 -11.25
N LEU A 36 2.86 10.41 -10.07
CA LEU A 36 3.85 9.36 -9.88
C LEU A 36 3.49 8.06 -10.60
N LEU A 37 2.20 7.71 -10.67
CA LEU A 37 1.74 6.60 -11.52
C LEU A 37 1.98 6.88 -13.00
N VAL A 38 1.71 8.10 -13.48
CA VAL A 38 2.04 8.52 -14.86
C VAL A 38 3.53 8.35 -15.11
N ALA A 39 4.39 8.84 -14.22
CA ALA A 39 5.84 8.73 -14.35
C ALA A 39 6.31 7.27 -14.36
N PHE A 40 5.75 6.43 -13.47
CA PHE A 40 6.03 5.00 -13.41
C PHE A 40 5.66 4.29 -14.72
N PHE A 41 4.43 4.46 -15.21
CA PHE A 41 3.98 3.80 -16.43
C PHE A 41 4.66 4.37 -17.69
N ALA A 42 5.02 5.65 -17.70
CA ALA A 42 5.84 6.24 -18.77
C ALA A 42 7.24 5.61 -18.82
N ALA A 43 7.92 5.49 -17.69
CA ALA A 43 9.21 4.82 -17.61
C ALA A 43 9.11 3.34 -18.04
N ALA A 44 8.08 2.63 -17.57
CA ALA A 44 7.82 1.25 -17.98
C ALA A 44 7.51 1.15 -19.48
N THR A 45 6.78 2.10 -20.06
CA THR A 45 6.52 2.15 -21.52
C THR A 45 7.81 2.28 -22.30
N ILE A 46 8.72 3.18 -21.88
CA ILE A 46 10.04 3.36 -22.52
C ILE A 46 10.86 2.07 -22.40
N LEU A 47 10.84 1.42 -21.23
CA LEU A 47 11.54 0.16 -21.00
C LEU A 47 11.06 -0.94 -21.97
N TYR A 48 9.75 -1.11 -22.10
CA TYR A 48 9.19 -2.14 -22.98
C TYR A 48 9.22 -1.76 -24.47
N LEU A 49 9.27 -0.47 -24.79
CA LEU A 49 9.56 0.01 -26.14
C LEU A 49 10.97 -0.41 -26.57
N ASP A 50 11.96 -0.24 -25.69
CA ASP A 50 13.33 -0.67 -25.94
C ASP A 50 13.42 -2.22 -26.13
N HIS A 51 12.69 -2.98 -25.32
CA HIS A 51 12.55 -4.42 -25.53
C HIS A 51 11.94 -4.77 -26.88
N TRP A 52 10.85 -4.10 -27.25
CA TRP A 52 10.16 -4.34 -28.52
C TRP A 52 11.06 -4.02 -29.72
N LEU A 53 11.77 -2.91 -29.68
CA LEU A 53 12.70 -2.50 -30.73
C LEU A 53 13.84 -3.50 -30.90
N TYR A 54 14.41 -3.99 -29.79
CA TYR A 54 15.46 -5.00 -29.79
C TYR A 54 15.01 -6.32 -30.44
N PHE A 55 13.92 -6.91 -29.98
CA PHE A 55 13.41 -8.17 -30.49
C PHE A 55 12.75 -8.09 -31.88
N SER A 56 12.40 -6.87 -32.33
CA SER A 56 11.92 -6.64 -33.69
C SER A 56 13.07 -6.44 -34.70
N GLY A 57 14.33 -6.44 -34.25
CA GLY A 57 15.49 -6.25 -35.12
C GLY A 57 15.68 -4.84 -35.66
N ILE A 58 14.93 -3.85 -35.15
CA ILE A 58 14.97 -2.46 -35.63
C ILE A 58 16.20 -1.71 -35.10
N PHE A 59 16.64 -2.06 -33.87
CA PHE A 59 17.83 -1.44 -33.23
C PHE A 59 18.74 -2.51 -32.62
N VAL A 60 19.97 -2.66 -33.14
CA VAL A 60 20.92 -3.69 -32.70
C VAL A 60 22.03 -3.14 -31.81
N THR A 61 22.28 -1.83 -31.79
CA THR A 61 23.55 -1.30 -31.22
C THR A 61 23.45 -0.26 -30.10
N THR A 62 22.28 0.29 -29.83
CA THR A 62 22.16 1.39 -28.83
C THR A 62 21.29 1.04 -27.61
N GLY A 63 20.57 -0.09 -27.66
CA GLY A 63 19.50 -0.41 -26.71
C GLY A 63 19.96 -0.87 -25.33
N GLU A 64 21.17 -1.33 -25.13
CA GLU A 64 21.55 -1.95 -23.85
C GLU A 64 21.76 -0.95 -22.72
N TRP A 65 22.35 0.20 -23.02
CA TRP A 65 22.58 1.21 -22.00
C TRP A 65 21.28 1.95 -21.60
N SER A 66 20.44 2.30 -22.59
CA SER A 66 19.14 2.96 -22.34
C SER A 66 18.24 2.06 -21.52
N TYR A 67 18.20 0.77 -21.87
CA TYR A 67 17.49 -0.23 -21.09
C TYR A 67 17.95 -0.29 -19.63
N GLY A 68 19.28 -0.36 -19.39
CA GLY A 68 19.84 -0.43 -18.04
C GLY A 68 19.48 0.80 -17.20
N VAL A 69 19.57 1.99 -17.78
CA VAL A 69 19.23 3.25 -17.10
C VAL A 69 17.73 3.32 -16.77
N VAL A 70 16.86 3.05 -17.75
CA VAL A 70 15.40 3.15 -17.56
C VAL A 70 14.92 2.09 -16.60
N ASN A 71 15.45 0.87 -16.65
CA ASN A 71 15.13 -0.20 -15.71
C ASN A 71 15.40 0.20 -14.26
N LEU A 72 16.52 0.90 -14.01
CA LEU A 72 16.87 1.44 -12.69
C LEU A 72 15.99 2.60 -12.23
N CYS A 73 15.19 3.23 -13.11
CA CYS A 73 14.24 4.29 -12.75
C CYS A 73 12.85 3.75 -12.34
N VAL A 74 12.42 2.62 -12.90
CA VAL A 74 11.06 2.08 -12.70
C VAL A 74 10.77 1.79 -11.22
N TYR A 75 11.70 1.16 -10.51
CA TYR A 75 11.53 0.73 -9.12
C TYR A 75 11.46 1.89 -8.12
N PRO A 76 12.35 2.90 -8.21
CA PRO A 76 12.23 4.11 -7.40
C PRO A 76 10.92 4.88 -7.63
N LEU A 77 10.40 4.91 -8.86
CA LEU A 77 9.13 5.57 -9.18
C LEU A 77 7.94 4.84 -8.56
N TYR A 78 7.92 3.51 -8.60
CA TYR A 78 6.88 2.73 -7.90
C TYR A 78 6.94 2.94 -6.38
N TYR A 79 8.14 2.96 -5.80
CA TYR A 79 8.32 3.24 -4.38
C TYR A 79 7.89 4.68 -4.01
N ALA A 80 8.19 5.65 -4.87
CA ALA A 80 7.72 7.02 -4.70
C ALA A 80 6.18 7.10 -4.71
N TYR A 81 5.53 6.33 -5.59
CA TYR A 81 4.07 6.18 -5.61
C TYR A 81 3.54 5.62 -4.29
N LEU A 82 4.10 4.50 -3.78
CA LEU A 82 3.69 3.92 -2.51
C LEU A 82 3.85 4.91 -1.35
N ARG A 83 4.96 5.66 -1.31
CA ARG A 83 5.21 6.69 -0.29
C ARG A 83 4.22 7.83 -0.36
N ALA A 84 3.88 8.28 -1.56
CA ALA A 84 2.88 9.34 -1.75
C ALA A 84 1.49 8.84 -1.33
N LEU A 85 1.12 7.63 -1.73
CA LEU A 85 -0.16 6.99 -1.39
C LEU A 85 -0.34 6.84 0.13
N THR A 86 0.73 6.47 0.85
CA THR A 86 0.72 6.28 2.31
C THR A 86 1.06 7.55 3.09
N ARG A 87 1.24 8.70 2.40
CA ARG A 87 1.64 10.00 2.99
C ARG A 87 2.85 9.91 3.91
N ALA A 88 3.88 9.15 3.48
CA ALA A 88 5.12 9.04 4.24
C ALA A 88 5.82 10.40 4.37
N ARG A 89 6.29 10.73 5.59
CA ARG A 89 6.83 12.04 5.95
C ARG A 89 8.06 12.48 5.14
N SER A 90 8.99 11.56 4.90
CA SER A 90 10.29 11.88 4.27
C SER A 90 10.46 11.16 2.94
N ASN A 91 11.09 11.80 1.95
CA ASN A 91 11.35 11.24 0.63
C ASN A 91 12.87 11.11 0.33
N TRP A 92 13.73 11.18 1.34
CA TRP A 92 15.19 11.17 1.16
C TRP A 92 15.72 9.87 0.52
N GLU A 93 14.98 8.77 0.62
CA GLU A 93 15.35 7.47 0.05
C GLU A 93 15.24 7.47 -1.49
N ILE A 94 14.34 8.27 -2.08
CA ILE A 94 14.09 8.27 -3.52
C ILE A 94 15.30 8.74 -4.33
N PRO A 95 15.98 9.88 -4.00
CA PRO A 95 17.21 10.28 -4.67
C PRO A 95 18.32 9.24 -4.59
N ILE A 96 18.46 8.56 -3.45
CA ILE A 96 19.47 7.49 -3.28
C ILE A 96 19.16 6.31 -4.19
N LEU A 97 17.89 5.91 -4.29
CA LEU A 97 17.48 4.83 -5.18
C LEU A 97 17.64 5.19 -6.66
N LEU A 98 17.58 6.47 -7.04
CA LEU A 98 17.80 6.93 -8.40
C LEU A 98 19.31 7.10 -8.74
N LEU A 99 20.18 7.15 -7.74
CA LEU A 99 21.61 7.33 -7.95
C LEU A 99 22.25 6.29 -8.91
N PRO A 100 21.96 4.97 -8.82
CA PRO A 100 22.48 4.00 -9.77
C PRO A 100 22.08 4.27 -11.22
N ALA A 101 20.86 4.79 -11.46
CA ALA A 101 20.40 5.16 -12.80
C ALA A 101 21.21 6.34 -13.34
N LEU A 102 21.43 7.38 -12.51
CA LEU A 102 22.23 8.54 -12.86
C LEU A 102 23.69 8.17 -13.13
N VAL A 103 24.29 7.36 -12.26
CA VAL A 103 25.66 6.84 -12.44
C VAL A 103 25.77 6.05 -13.74
N SER A 104 24.82 5.16 -14.03
CA SER A 104 24.80 4.39 -15.26
C SER A 104 24.64 5.30 -16.49
N ALA A 105 23.76 6.29 -16.43
CA ALA A 105 23.55 7.24 -17.53
C ALA A 105 24.81 8.03 -17.92
N VAL A 106 25.71 8.22 -16.96
CA VAL A 106 27.01 8.90 -17.19
C VAL A 106 28.10 7.91 -17.60
N LEU A 107 28.19 6.78 -16.91
CA LEU A 107 29.27 5.80 -17.14
C LEU A 107 29.19 5.12 -18.51
N PHE A 108 27.98 4.78 -18.99
CA PHE A 108 27.84 4.11 -20.29
C PHE A 108 28.36 4.94 -21.47
N PRO A 109 27.97 6.22 -21.65
CA PRO A 109 28.55 7.06 -22.71
C PRO A 109 30.05 7.27 -22.57
N ILE A 110 30.55 7.51 -21.35
CA ILE A 110 32.01 7.70 -21.11
C ILE A 110 32.75 6.40 -21.51
N ASN A 111 32.23 5.25 -21.13
CA ASN A 111 32.85 3.96 -21.48
C ASN A 111 32.83 3.72 -22.98
N ARG A 112 31.76 4.08 -23.69
CA ARG A 112 31.61 3.91 -25.14
C ARG A 112 32.68 4.67 -25.91
N TRP A 113 33.11 5.83 -25.40
CA TRP A 113 34.13 6.67 -26.06
C TRP A 113 35.54 6.47 -25.50
N GLY A 114 35.67 6.13 -24.22
CA GLY A 114 36.96 6.04 -23.52
C GLY A 114 37.46 4.64 -23.22
N GLY A 115 36.61 3.58 -23.33
CA GLY A 115 37.02 2.18 -23.12
C GLY A 115 37.59 1.89 -21.73
N ILE A 116 37.11 2.59 -20.68
CA ILE A 116 37.68 2.54 -19.31
C ILE A 116 37.37 1.21 -18.63
N LEU A 117 36.16 0.66 -18.85
CA LEU A 117 35.68 -0.59 -18.25
C LEU A 117 35.23 -1.56 -19.35
N SER A 118 35.22 -2.86 -19.04
CA SER A 118 34.59 -3.80 -19.97
C SER A 118 33.07 -3.65 -19.92
N ASP A 119 32.39 -3.84 -21.05
CA ASP A 119 30.92 -3.80 -21.12
C ASP A 119 30.30 -4.79 -20.13
N ASN A 120 30.89 -5.99 -19.98
CA ASN A 120 30.46 -6.98 -19.00
C ASN A 120 30.50 -6.45 -17.56
N THR A 121 31.49 -5.62 -17.20
CA THR A 121 31.59 -5.03 -15.87
C THR A 121 30.45 -4.03 -15.61
N LEU A 122 30.13 -3.20 -16.60
CA LEU A 122 29.01 -2.25 -16.50
C LEU A 122 27.66 -2.97 -16.42
N PHE A 123 27.47 -4.02 -17.21
CA PHE A 123 26.25 -4.84 -17.13
C PHE A 123 26.12 -5.57 -15.78
N LEU A 124 27.20 -6.13 -15.26
CA LEU A 124 27.18 -6.74 -13.93
C LEU A 124 26.83 -5.72 -12.84
N PHE A 125 27.39 -4.50 -12.93
CA PHE A 125 27.08 -3.42 -12.02
C PHE A 125 25.58 -3.05 -12.07
N THR A 126 25.02 -2.83 -13.26
CA THR A 126 23.58 -2.47 -13.40
C THR A 126 22.66 -3.57 -12.92
N ARG A 127 22.99 -4.84 -13.19
CA ARG A 127 22.23 -6.01 -12.71
C ARG A 127 22.28 -6.13 -11.18
N ALA A 128 23.44 -5.92 -10.59
CA ALA A 128 23.59 -5.94 -9.14
C ALA A 128 22.80 -4.81 -8.47
N CYS A 129 22.92 -3.58 -8.98
CA CYS A 129 22.15 -2.43 -8.50
C CYS A 129 20.64 -2.66 -8.64
N PHE A 130 20.19 -3.19 -9.77
CA PHE A 130 18.80 -3.55 -10.01
C PHE A 130 18.28 -4.56 -8.98
N SER A 131 19.01 -5.65 -8.76
CA SER A 131 18.62 -6.67 -7.79
C SER A 131 18.53 -6.12 -6.36
N LEU A 132 19.49 -5.28 -5.97
CA LEU A 132 19.46 -4.61 -4.67
C LEU A 132 18.27 -3.64 -4.54
N GLN A 133 17.97 -2.88 -5.59
CA GLN A 133 16.80 -1.98 -5.62
C GLN A 133 15.48 -2.76 -5.46
N VAL A 134 15.32 -3.87 -6.17
CA VAL A 134 14.13 -4.73 -6.07
C VAL A 134 13.91 -5.16 -4.62
N VAL A 135 14.94 -5.75 -4.01
CA VAL A 135 14.85 -6.22 -2.62
C VAL A 135 14.53 -5.06 -1.68
N TRP A 136 15.22 -3.92 -1.84
CA TRP A 136 14.98 -2.74 -1.02
C TRP A 136 13.55 -2.24 -1.13
N VAL A 137 13.03 -2.06 -2.35
CA VAL A 137 11.67 -1.52 -2.60
C VAL A 137 10.61 -2.47 -2.03
N LEU A 138 10.77 -3.78 -2.18
CA LEU A 138 9.81 -4.75 -1.63
C LEU A 138 9.82 -4.76 -0.10
N VAL A 139 10.98 -4.81 0.52
CA VAL A 139 11.11 -4.81 1.99
C VAL A 139 10.58 -3.49 2.58
N ARG A 140 11.04 -2.36 2.05
CA ARG A 140 10.61 -1.04 2.54
C ARG A 140 9.16 -0.74 2.23
N GLY A 141 8.67 -1.17 1.05
CA GLY A 141 7.24 -1.07 0.69
C GLY A 141 6.35 -1.85 1.65
N TYR A 142 6.74 -3.07 2.00
CA TYR A 142 6.03 -3.89 2.99
C TYR A 142 6.05 -3.24 4.39
N MET A 143 7.21 -2.80 4.86
CA MET A 143 7.32 -2.08 6.14
C MET A 143 6.44 -0.82 6.17
N LEU A 144 6.42 -0.06 5.08
CA LEU A 144 5.60 1.14 4.94
C LEU A 144 4.10 0.82 5.06
N LEU A 145 3.65 -0.28 4.45
CA LEU A 145 2.26 -0.72 4.57
C LEU A 145 1.92 -1.13 6.00
N LEU A 146 2.79 -1.89 6.68
CA LEU A 146 2.58 -2.26 8.08
C LEU A 146 2.48 -1.03 8.99
N GLN A 147 3.38 -0.06 8.82
CA GLN A 147 3.31 1.20 9.57
C GLN A 147 2.02 1.98 9.29
N THR A 148 1.53 1.95 8.05
CA THR A 148 0.30 2.63 7.68
C THR A 148 -0.92 1.94 8.28
N ILE A 149 -0.97 0.59 8.27
CA ILE A 149 -2.01 -0.19 8.96
C ILE A 149 -2.03 0.17 10.44
N HIS A 150 -0.89 0.10 11.11
CA HIS A 150 -0.78 0.43 12.53
C HIS A 150 -1.25 1.86 12.84
N ARG A 151 -0.89 2.82 11.98
CA ARG A 151 -1.34 4.22 12.11
C ARG A 151 -2.86 4.34 11.95
N MET A 152 -3.46 3.64 10.98
CA MET A 152 -4.90 3.66 10.76
C MET A 152 -5.65 3.04 11.95
N ASP A 153 -5.17 1.91 12.47
CA ASP A 153 -5.76 1.22 13.62
C ASP A 153 -5.68 2.04 14.91
N ASN A 154 -4.69 2.93 15.02
CA ASN A 154 -4.56 3.85 16.16
C ASN A 154 -5.30 5.18 15.95
N THR A 155 -5.83 5.45 14.78
CA THR A 155 -6.50 6.74 14.46
C THR A 155 -8.02 6.60 14.38
N TYR A 156 -8.50 5.53 13.75
CA TYR A 156 -9.92 5.33 13.46
C TYR A 156 -10.51 4.21 14.31
N SER A 157 -11.77 4.36 14.71
CA SER A 157 -12.50 3.35 15.49
C SER A 157 -13.02 2.20 14.66
N ASP A 158 -13.09 2.34 13.34
CA ASP A 158 -13.46 1.29 12.40
C ASP A 158 -12.21 0.69 11.73
N ASP A 159 -12.35 -0.54 11.24
CA ASP A 159 -11.26 -1.23 10.55
C ASP A 159 -11.11 -0.71 9.13
N ARG A 160 -10.44 0.44 9.00
CA ARG A 160 -10.05 1.03 7.71
C ARG A 160 -8.81 0.39 7.11
N SER A 161 -8.13 -0.49 7.83
CA SER A 161 -6.97 -1.23 7.31
C SER A 161 -7.29 -2.02 6.03
N ARG A 162 -8.56 -2.42 5.86
CA ARG A 162 -9.04 -3.06 4.63
C ARG A 162 -8.94 -2.19 3.38
N LEU A 163 -8.98 -0.87 3.54
CA LEU A 163 -8.79 0.06 2.41
C LEU A 163 -7.39 -0.02 1.83
N LEU A 164 -6.43 -0.58 2.59
CA LEU A 164 -5.07 -0.87 2.13
C LEU A 164 -4.95 -2.22 1.39
N GLN A 165 -6.00 -3.05 1.38
CA GLN A 165 -5.97 -4.35 0.71
C GLN A 165 -5.60 -4.25 -0.79
N PRO A 166 -6.14 -3.30 -1.59
CA PRO A 166 -5.70 -3.11 -2.96
C PRO A 166 -4.21 -2.74 -3.06
N THR A 167 -3.71 -1.89 -2.16
CA THR A 167 -2.29 -1.52 -2.12
C THR A 167 -1.39 -2.72 -1.81
N TYR A 168 -1.83 -3.60 -0.91
CA TYR A 168 -1.12 -4.84 -0.60
C TYR A 168 -1.08 -5.79 -1.82
N ILE A 169 -2.21 -5.94 -2.53
CA ILE A 169 -2.27 -6.71 -3.78
C ILE A 169 -1.35 -6.09 -4.84
N SER A 170 -1.34 -4.76 -4.97
CA SER A 170 -0.44 -4.03 -5.87
C SER A 170 1.04 -4.35 -5.55
N LEU A 171 1.44 -4.37 -4.28
CA LEU A 171 2.80 -4.70 -3.88
C LEU A 171 3.16 -6.16 -4.19
N ILE A 172 2.22 -7.10 -4.01
CA ILE A 172 2.42 -8.51 -4.38
C ILE A 172 2.60 -8.64 -5.90
N LEU A 173 1.71 -8.04 -6.69
CA LEU A 173 1.81 -8.05 -8.15
C LEU A 173 3.13 -7.46 -8.63
N PHE A 174 3.53 -6.33 -8.04
CA PHE A 174 4.82 -5.72 -8.33
C PHE A 174 5.99 -6.63 -7.93
N GLY A 175 5.90 -7.33 -6.80
CA GLY A 175 6.90 -8.30 -6.36
C GLY A 175 7.04 -9.48 -7.31
N VAL A 176 5.93 -10.05 -7.78
CA VAL A 176 5.92 -11.14 -8.77
C VAL A 176 6.51 -10.65 -10.10
N THR A 177 6.09 -9.46 -10.58
CA THR A 177 6.65 -8.83 -11.79
C THR A 177 8.16 -8.64 -11.66
N SER A 178 8.61 -8.17 -10.50
CA SER A 178 10.03 -7.95 -10.19
C SER A 178 10.84 -9.26 -10.17
N ALA A 179 10.29 -10.31 -9.57
CA ALA A 179 10.94 -11.62 -9.53
C ALA A 179 11.11 -12.21 -10.96
N VAL A 180 10.07 -12.12 -11.77
CA VAL A 180 10.14 -12.51 -13.19
C VAL A 180 11.21 -11.68 -13.92
N SER A 181 11.20 -10.36 -13.73
CA SER A 181 12.19 -9.46 -14.34
C SER A 181 13.62 -9.76 -13.89
N MET A 182 13.85 -10.10 -12.61
CA MET A 182 15.17 -10.51 -12.10
C MET A 182 15.68 -11.78 -12.78
N VAL A 183 14.83 -12.79 -12.93
CA VAL A 183 15.16 -14.04 -13.61
C VAL A 183 15.52 -13.77 -15.07
N LEU A 184 14.68 -13.02 -15.80
CA LEU A 184 14.94 -12.67 -17.20
C LEU A 184 16.25 -11.88 -17.37
N ASN A 185 16.51 -10.94 -16.44
CA ASN A 185 17.72 -10.12 -16.47
C ASN A 185 18.99 -10.94 -16.15
N ALA A 186 18.90 -12.00 -15.33
CA ALA A 186 20.02 -12.88 -15.01
C ALA A 186 20.52 -13.66 -16.25
N PHE A 187 19.60 -14.12 -17.10
CA PHE A 187 19.95 -14.84 -18.33
C PHE A 187 20.43 -13.91 -19.47
N GLY A 188 20.06 -12.65 -19.44
CA GLY A 188 20.35 -11.70 -20.52
C GLY A 188 19.41 -11.84 -21.73
N ARG A 189 19.39 -10.79 -22.57
CA ARG A 189 18.47 -10.72 -23.73
C ARG A 189 18.80 -11.74 -24.81
N ASP A 190 20.08 -12.03 -25.04
CA ASP A 190 20.54 -12.95 -26.08
C ASP A 190 20.04 -14.38 -25.87
N TYR A 191 19.87 -14.79 -24.59
CA TYR A 191 19.30 -16.11 -24.28
C TYR A 191 17.86 -16.25 -24.78
N PHE A 192 17.10 -15.16 -24.79
CA PHE A 192 15.72 -15.11 -25.26
C PHE A 192 15.57 -14.72 -26.73
N ALA A 193 16.66 -14.67 -27.50
CA ALA A 193 16.65 -14.32 -28.93
C ALA A 193 15.81 -15.28 -29.79
N HIS A 194 15.49 -16.47 -29.27
CA HIS A 194 14.55 -17.39 -29.93
C HIS A 194 13.11 -16.95 -29.72
N GLU A 195 12.35 -16.76 -30.79
CA GLU A 195 10.98 -16.21 -30.82
C GLU A 195 10.03 -16.82 -29.78
N THR A 196 10.08 -18.14 -29.59
CA THR A 196 9.20 -18.84 -28.65
C THR A 196 9.50 -18.56 -27.18
N LEU A 197 10.77 -18.33 -26.83
CA LEU A 197 11.19 -18.08 -25.44
C LEU A 197 10.80 -16.70 -24.95
N VAL A 198 10.73 -15.67 -25.83
CA VAL A 198 10.36 -14.30 -25.47
C VAL A 198 8.85 -14.14 -25.29
N LEU A 199 8.05 -14.92 -26.01
CA LEU A 199 6.61 -14.75 -26.05
C LEU A 199 5.95 -14.99 -24.67
N VAL A 200 6.33 -16.06 -23.98
CA VAL A 200 5.73 -16.41 -22.68
C VAL A 200 6.01 -15.33 -21.63
N PRO A 201 7.26 -14.87 -21.40
CA PRO A 201 7.52 -13.74 -20.51
C PRO A 201 6.76 -12.46 -20.88
N ALA A 202 6.67 -12.12 -22.17
CA ALA A 202 5.95 -10.94 -22.62
C ALA A 202 4.45 -11.01 -22.25
N LEU A 203 3.81 -12.14 -22.46
CA LEU A 203 2.40 -12.33 -22.09
C LEU A 203 2.19 -12.26 -20.57
N VAL A 204 3.05 -12.94 -19.80
CA VAL A 204 3.00 -12.91 -18.34
C VAL A 204 3.15 -11.48 -17.82
N MET A 205 4.14 -10.74 -18.33
CA MET A 205 4.37 -9.34 -17.94
C MET A 205 3.20 -8.44 -18.33
N ALA A 206 2.59 -8.62 -19.49
CA ALA A 206 1.42 -7.86 -19.89
C ALA A 206 0.25 -8.05 -18.91
N VAL A 207 -0.03 -9.29 -18.51
CA VAL A 207 -1.10 -9.60 -17.53
C VAL A 207 -0.79 -8.99 -16.16
N LEU A 208 0.44 -9.14 -15.66
CA LEU A 208 0.85 -8.61 -14.36
C LEU A 208 0.81 -7.08 -14.32
N LEU A 209 1.29 -6.41 -15.37
CA LEU A 209 1.27 -4.95 -15.48
C LEU A 209 -0.15 -4.41 -15.65
N TYR A 210 -1.02 -5.14 -16.38
CA TYR A 210 -2.43 -4.79 -16.45
C TYR A 210 -3.09 -4.88 -15.07
N GLY A 211 -2.88 -5.96 -14.35
CA GLY A 211 -3.38 -6.13 -12.97
C GLY A 211 -2.88 -5.05 -12.03
N LEU A 212 -1.60 -4.67 -12.12
CA LEU A 212 -1.01 -3.60 -11.32
C LEU A 212 -1.71 -2.25 -11.58
N GLY A 213 -1.91 -1.87 -12.85
CA GLY A 213 -2.60 -0.64 -13.22
C GLY A 213 -4.07 -0.65 -12.80
N PHE A 214 -4.76 -1.80 -12.98
CA PHE A 214 -6.15 -1.97 -12.57
C PHE A 214 -6.31 -1.78 -11.06
N VAL A 215 -5.47 -2.43 -10.24
CA VAL A 215 -5.50 -2.28 -8.79
C VAL A 215 -5.19 -0.83 -8.39
N ALA A 216 -4.17 -0.20 -9.00
CA ALA A 216 -3.82 1.19 -8.71
C ALA A 216 -4.97 2.16 -9.02
N ALA A 217 -5.74 1.92 -10.10
CA ALA A 217 -6.89 2.74 -10.48
C ALA A 217 -8.06 2.66 -9.48
N HIS A 218 -8.16 1.54 -8.73
CA HIS A 218 -9.21 1.32 -7.73
C HIS A 218 -8.74 1.54 -6.29
N THR A 219 -7.47 1.96 -6.11
CA THR A 219 -6.93 2.23 -4.78
C THR A 219 -7.25 3.67 -4.38
N VAL A 220 -8.13 3.82 -3.40
CA VAL A 220 -8.42 5.09 -2.73
C VAL A 220 -8.10 4.91 -1.25
N ILE A 221 -7.16 5.68 -0.73
CA ILE A 221 -6.93 5.74 0.71
C ILE A 221 -7.50 7.07 1.20
N PRO A 222 -8.68 7.09 1.83
CA PRO A 222 -9.20 8.28 2.48
C PRO A 222 -8.38 8.51 3.75
N MET A 223 -7.26 9.15 3.61
CA MET A 223 -6.53 9.71 4.73
C MET A 223 -6.98 11.16 4.89
N ASP A 224 -7.97 11.37 5.74
CA ASP A 224 -8.14 12.68 6.37
C ASP A 224 -6.80 13.01 7.02
N THR A 225 -6.41 14.28 6.93
CA THR A 225 -5.11 14.77 7.40
C THR A 225 -4.82 14.26 8.80
N VAL A 226 -4.08 13.16 8.89
CA VAL A 226 -3.50 12.74 10.17
C VAL A 226 -2.43 13.78 10.46
N ALA A 227 -2.81 14.76 11.26
CA ALA A 227 -1.89 15.78 11.72
C ALA A 227 -0.68 15.11 12.36
N ASP A 228 0.48 15.68 12.13
CA ASP A 228 1.76 15.14 12.58
C ASP A 228 1.74 14.71 14.05
N GLU A 229 2.18 13.48 14.30
CA GLU A 229 2.62 13.09 15.64
C GLU A 229 3.87 13.93 15.95
N ASN A 230 3.68 15.06 16.62
CA ASN A 230 4.77 15.68 17.34
C ASN A 230 5.24 14.66 18.37
N GLU A 231 6.55 14.43 18.45
CA GLU A 231 7.18 13.75 19.57
C GLU A 231 6.77 14.51 20.85
N SER A 232 5.72 14.04 21.49
CA SER A 232 5.29 14.54 22.78
C SER A 232 6.13 13.82 23.82
N GLU A 233 6.56 14.55 24.83
CA GLU A 233 7.20 14.00 26.01
C GLU A 233 6.42 12.79 26.54
N GLU A 234 7.10 11.76 26.95
CA GLU A 234 6.46 10.55 27.46
C GLU A 234 5.73 10.88 28.79
N ALA A 235 4.42 10.62 28.83
CA ALA A 235 3.63 10.76 30.06
C ALA A 235 4.17 9.81 31.15
N THR A 236 4.17 10.28 32.37
CA THR A 236 4.53 9.46 33.54
C THR A 236 3.54 8.29 33.73
N PRO A 237 3.92 7.20 34.42
CA PRO A 237 2.99 6.10 34.70
C PRO A 237 1.72 6.52 35.45
N GLU A 238 1.81 7.54 36.28
CA GLU A 238 0.69 8.07 37.07
C GLU A 238 -0.29 8.88 36.20
N GLU A 239 0.23 9.79 35.38
CA GLU A 239 -0.56 10.51 34.37
C GLU A 239 -1.27 9.57 33.39
N THR A 240 -0.62 8.46 33.02
CA THR A 240 -1.20 7.44 32.14
C THR A 240 -2.40 6.76 32.80
N LYS A 241 -2.34 6.46 34.14
CA LYS A 241 -3.46 5.87 34.88
C LYS A 241 -4.65 6.81 34.97
N ASP A 242 -4.42 8.06 35.30
CA ASP A 242 -5.48 9.06 35.43
C ASP A 242 -6.16 9.28 34.08
N LEU A 243 -5.38 9.35 33.00
CA LEU A 243 -5.90 9.51 31.67
C LEU A 243 -6.75 8.31 31.21
N ILE A 244 -6.31 7.07 31.49
CA ILE A 244 -7.08 5.89 31.11
C ILE A 244 -8.41 5.78 31.88
N HIS A 245 -8.41 6.17 33.17
CA HIS A 245 -9.65 6.26 33.95
C HIS A 245 -10.62 7.31 33.38
N ALA A 246 -10.12 8.46 32.95
CA ALA A 246 -10.92 9.49 32.29
C ALA A 246 -11.47 9.00 30.94
N ILE A 247 -10.66 8.29 30.14
CA ILE A 247 -11.08 7.68 28.88
C ILE A 247 -12.21 6.69 29.13
N ASP A 248 -12.04 5.76 30.07
CA ASP A 248 -13.06 4.73 30.36
C ASP A 248 -14.36 5.33 30.91
N ALA A 249 -14.26 6.39 31.71
CA ALA A 249 -15.43 7.10 32.23
C ALA A 249 -16.21 7.78 31.09
N ILE A 250 -15.54 8.58 30.26
CA ILE A 250 -16.18 9.27 29.13
C ILE A 250 -16.78 8.29 28.11
N MET A 251 -16.08 7.21 27.81
CA MET A 251 -16.57 6.19 26.89
C MET A 251 -17.87 5.57 27.41
N ARG A 252 -18.00 5.35 28.72
CA ARG A 252 -19.22 4.79 29.32
C ARG A 252 -20.33 5.82 29.46
N GLU A 253 -20.01 7.02 29.96
CA GLU A 253 -21.01 8.05 30.24
C GLU A 253 -21.62 8.66 28.98
N LYS A 254 -20.78 8.98 28.00
CA LYS A 254 -21.22 9.60 26.73
C LYS A 254 -21.48 8.59 25.62
N MET A 255 -21.21 7.32 25.86
CA MET A 255 -21.33 6.23 24.87
C MET A 255 -20.68 6.58 23.53
N LEU A 256 -19.52 7.23 23.56
CA LEU A 256 -18.85 7.76 22.34
C LEU A 256 -18.58 6.64 21.32
N PHE A 257 -18.43 5.40 21.76
CA PHE A 257 -18.23 4.22 20.90
C PHE A 257 -19.39 3.97 19.92
N THR A 258 -20.60 4.51 20.21
CA THR A 258 -21.77 4.37 19.32
C THR A 258 -21.69 5.28 18.09
N ASN A 259 -20.80 6.27 18.09
CA ASN A 259 -20.51 7.05 16.90
C ASN A 259 -19.70 6.19 15.90
N PRO A 260 -20.26 5.83 14.72
CA PRO A 260 -19.57 4.99 13.75
C PRO A 260 -18.28 5.65 13.20
N ASN A 261 -18.19 6.96 13.19
CA ASN A 261 -17.04 7.72 12.68
C ASN A 261 -16.11 8.23 13.80
N LEU A 262 -16.21 7.69 15.02
CA LEU A 262 -15.36 8.10 16.14
C LEU A 262 -13.88 8.00 15.78
N THR A 263 -13.13 9.06 16.02
CA THR A 263 -11.68 9.11 15.86
C THR A 263 -11.00 9.27 17.21
N ILE A 264 -9.71 8.95 17.27
CA ILE A 264 -8.89 9.19 18.46
C ILE A 264 -8.82 10.69 18.81
N GLN A 265 -8.93 11.57 17.81
CA GLN A 265 -8.96 13.01 18.01
C GLN A 265 -10.21 13.44 18.78
N ASP A 266 -11.39 12.86 18.45
CA ASP A 266 -12.64 13.14 19.15
C ASP A 266 -12.54 12.71 20.62
N LEU A 267 -11.95 11.53 20.87
CA LEU A 267 -11.73 11.04 22.22
C LEU A 267 -10.73 11.91 22.98
N ALA A 268 -9.65 12.33 22.34
CA ALA A 268 -8.64 13.20 22.93
C ALA A 268 -9.25 14.58 23.34
N MET A 269 -10.06 15.16 22.47
CA MET A 269 -10.80 16.38 22.81
C MET A 269 -11.76 16.16 23.98
N ALA A 270 -12.45 15.02 24.01
CA ALA A 270 -13.41 14.71 25.09
C ALA A 270 -12.77 14.56 26.47
N VAL A 271 -11.51 14.08 26.53
CA VAL A 271 -10.72 13.94 27.77
C VAL A 271 -9.76 15.10 28.02
N ASN A 272 -9.84 16.16 27.20
CA ASN A 272 -8.98 17.34 27.27
C ASN A 272 -7.47 16.98 27.23
N SER A 273 -7.11 16.09 26.29
CA SER A 273 -5.75 15.60 26.09
C SER A 273 -5.37 15.66 24.61
N ASN A 274 -4.19 15.20 24.25
CA ASN A 274 -3.81 15.05 22.86
C ASN A 274 -3.91 13.58 22.41
N ARG A 275 -3.99 13.37 21.10
CA ARG A 275 -4.19 12.03 20.54
C ARG A 275 -3.02 11.07 20.82
N THR A 276 -1.77 11.58 20.92
CA THR A 276 -0.58 10.77 21.20
C THR A 276 -0.64 10.20 22.62
N TYR A 277 -1.01 11.03 23.60
CA TYR A 277 -1.20 10.57 24.98
C TYR A 277 -2.33 9.56 25.09
N VAL A 278 -3.49 9.82 24.45
CA VAL A 278 -4.63 8.87 24.43
C VAL A 278 -4.25 7.54 23.78
N SER A 279 -3.57 7.57 22.62
CA SER A 279 -3.11 6.36 21.95
C SER A 279 -2.15 5.55 22.81
N ASN A 280 -1.16 6.23 23.39
CA ASN A 280 -0.16 5.61 24.27
C ASN A 280 -0.80 5.04 25.55
N ALA A 281 -1.76 5.75 26.16
CA ALA A 281 -2.46 5.28 27.35
C ALA A 281 -3.24 3.97 27.06
N ILE A 282 -3.98 3.92 25.95
CA ILE A 282 -4.72 2.72 25.53
C ILE A 282 -3.73 1.57 25.22
N ASN A 283 -2.71 1.82 24.41
CA ASN A 283 -1.75 0.81 23.99
C ASN A 283 -0.96 0.23 25.17
N ARG A 284 -0.51 1.08 26.11
CA ARG A 284 0.29 0.65 27.28
C ARG A 284 -0.58 -0.11 28.30
N THR A 285 -1.83 0.32 28.51
CA THR A 285 -2.69 -0.28 29.54
C THR A 285 -3.36 -1.57 29.06
N TYR A 286 -3.87 -1.57 27.84
CA TYR A 286 -4.67 -2.70 27.32
C TYR A 286 -3.92 -3.55 26.31
N HIS A 287 -2.74 -3.15 25.84
CA HIS A 287 -1.93 -3.79 24.80
C HIS A 287 -2.70 -4.00 23.48
N ILE A 288 -3.57 -3.03 23.14
CA ILE A 288 -4.41 -3.06 21.93
C ILE A 288 -4.42 -1.69 21.25
N SER A 289 -4.79 -1.65 19.96
CA SER A 289 -4.99 -0.40 19.23
C SER A 289 -6.28 0.32 19.66
N PHE A 290 -6.40 1.60 19.29
CA PHE A 290 -7.63 2.38 19.50
C PHE A 290 -8.85 1.72 18.83
N SER A 291 -8.69 1.24 17.60
CA SER A 291 -9.74 0.52 16.87
C SER A 291 -10.22 -0.71 17.64
N GLN A 292 -9.30 -1.52 18.17
CA GLN A 292 -9.62 -2.70 18.98
C GLN A 292 -10.27 -2.33 20.31
N TYR A 293 -9.83 -1.24 20.95
CA TYR A 293 -10.44 -0.73 22.18
C TYR A 293 -11.91 -0.35 21.96
N VAL A 294 -12.20 0.42 20.91
CA VAL A 294 -13.57 0.82 20.56
C VAL A 294 -14.40 -0.41 20.16
N ALA A 295 -13.85 -1.33 19.38
CA ALA A 295 -14.55 -2.55 18.98
C ALA A 295 -14.97 -3.40 20.18
N ARG A 296 -14.15 -3.50 21.25
CA ARG A 296 -14.52 -4.18 22.49
C ARG A 296 -15.74 -3.54 23.16
N GLN A 297 -15.78 -2.21 23.26
CA GLN A 297 -16.91 -1.47 23.83
C GLN A 297 -18.19 -1.69 23.00
N ARG A 298 -18.08 -1.61 21.68
CA ARG A 298 -19.20 -1.85 20.74
C ARG A 298 -19.74 -3.27 20.87
N VAL A 299 -18.87 -4.27 20.92
CA VAL A 299 -19.28 -5.68 21.07
C VAL A 299 -19.94 -5.90 22.43
N ALA A 300 -19.40 -5.35 23.51
CA ALA A 300 -20.01 -5.46 24.83
C ALA A 300 -21.42 -4.87 24.85
N TYR A 301 -21.63 -3.71 24.20
CA TYR A 301 -22.94 -3.10 24.07
C TYR A 301 -23.88 -3.92 23.16
N ALA A 302 -23.38 -4.45 22.04
CA ALA A 302 -24.14 -5.33 21.16
C ALA A 302 -24.59 -6.61 21.88
N GLN A 303 -23.80 -7.17 22.79
CA GLN A 303 -24.18 -8.31 23.62
C GLN A 303 -25.39 -8.00 24.50
N LEU A 304 -25.50 -6.79 25.04
CA LEU A 304 -26.68 -6.37 25.82
C LEU A 304 -27.92 -6.30 24.93
N ILE A 305 -27.83 -5.77 23.73
CA ILE A 305 -28.93 -5.70 22.76
C ILE A 305 -29.36 -7.11 22.34
N LEU A 306 -28.42 -8.00 22.04
CA LEU A 306 -28.71 -9.37 21.62
C LEU A 306 -29.37 -10.19 22.72
N ARG A 307 -29.19 -9.89 24.00
CA ARG A 307 -29.83 -10.52 25.15
C ARG A 307 -31.21 -9.96 25.50
N ASP A 308 -31.59 -8.83 24.89
CA ASP A 308 -32.82 -8.15 25.21
C ASP A 308 -34.04 -9.02 24.78
N PRO A 309 -34.89 -9.45 25.72
CA PRO A 309 -36.03 -10.32 25.42
C PRO A 309 -37.15 -9.62 24.63
N ARG A 310 -37.10 -8.29 24.50
CA ARG A 310 -38.09 -7.54 23.72
C ARG A 310 -38.04 -7.83 22.24
N TYR A 311 -36.87 -8.31 21.72
CA TYR A 311 -36.75 -8.68 20.31
C TYR A 311 -37.37 -10.04 20.04
N GLN A 312 -38.48 -10.08 19.29
CA GLN A 312 -39.13 -11.32 18.83
C GLN A 312 -38.40 -11.99 17.67
N SER A 313 -37.59 -11.25 16.91
CA SER A 313 -36.87 -11.72 15.73
C SER A 313 -35.35 -11.59 15.92
N ASP A 314 -34.63 -12.69 15.64
CA ASP A 314 -33.17 -12.70 15.67
C ASP A 314 -32.56 -11.69 14.67
N LYS A 315 -33.20 -11.54 13.50
CA LYS A 315 -32.77 -10.60 12.48
C LYS A 315 -32.91 -9.16 12.96
N ALA A 316 -34.01 -8.80 13.61
CA ALA A 316 -34.20 -7.46 14.15
C ALA A 316 -33.17 -7.16 15.25
N ALA A 317 -32.96 -8.08 16.19
CA ALA A 317 -31.95 -7.91 17.24
C ALA A 317 -30.53 -7.73 16.70
N ILE A 318 -30.16 -8.49 15.66
CA ILE A 318 -28.85 -8.39 15.04
C ILE A 318 -28.70 -7.05 14.31
N ASN A 319 -29.72 -6.61 13.55
CA ASN A 319 -29.67 -5.32 12.87
C ASN A 319 -29.52 -4.15 13.85
N ASP A 320 -30.28 -4.17 14.93
CA ASP A 320 -30.20 -3.14 15.98
C ASP A 320 -28.87 -3.21 16.73
N ALA A 321 -28.36 -4.43 17.00
CA ALA A 321 -27.03 -4.60 17.58
C ALA A 321 -25.93 -3.98 16.72
N ILE A 322 -26.01 -4.10 15.39
CA ILE A 322 -25.08 -3.47 14.46
C ILE A 322 -25.19 -1.94 14.53
N THR A 323 -26.41 -1.44 14.34
CA THR A 323 -26.66 0.01 14.18
C THR A 323 -26.42 0.78 15.47
N LEU A 324 -26.99 0.29 16.59
CA LEU A 324 -26.95 0.99 17.88
C LEU A 324 -25.57 0.89 18.55
N SER A 325 -24.80 -0.15 18.27
CA SER A 325 -23.43 -0.24 18.78
C SER A 325 -22.38 0.53 17.96
N GLY A 326 -22.78 1.17 16.87
CA GLY A 326 -21.93 2.05 16.08
C GLY A 326 -21.01 1.35 15.08
N PHE A 327 -21.35 0.14 14.63
CA PHE A 327 -20.63 -0.49 13.53
C PHE A 327 -21.08 0.06 12.17
N ASN A 328 -20.10 0.41 11.30
CA ASN A 328 -20.36 0.94 9.96
C ASN A 328 -20.85 -0.13 8.96
N SER A 329 -20.60 -1.41 9.23
CA SER A 329 -21.00 -2.49 8.35
C SER A 329 -21.25 -3.79 9.10
N GLU A 330 -22.17 -4.59 8.57
CA GLU A 330 -22.45 -5.94 9.03
C GLU A 330 -21.19 -6.81 9.07
N GLN A 331 -20.36 -6.73 8.03
CA GLN A 331 -19.14 -7.52 7.90
C GLN A 331 -18.13 -7.21 9.02
N THR A 332 -17.94 -5.92 9.36
CA THR A 332 -17.04 -5.49 10.44
C THR A 332 -17.58 -5.96 11.79
N PHE A 333 -18.90 -5.85 12.02
CA PHE A 333 -19.56 -6.33 13.21
C PHE A 333 -19.36 -7.84 13.43
N TYR A 334 -19.71 -8.68 12.44
CA TYR A 334 -19.59 -10.14 12.57
C TYR A 334 -18.16 -10.57 12.85
N ARG A 335 -17.18 -9.93 12.21
CA ARG A 335 -15.78 -10.24 12.45
C ARG A 335 -15.37 -9.86 13.86
N ALA A 336 -15.58 -8.61 14.28
CA ALA A 336 -15.23 -8.14 15.62
C ALA A 336 -15.94 -8.95 16.71
N PHE A 337 -17.21 -9.23 16.52
CA PHE A 337 -18.00 -10.04 17.46
C PHE A 337 -17.43 -11.46 17.59
N LYS A 338 -17.15 -12.13 16.47
CA LYS A 338 -16.57 -13.48 16.47
C LYS A 338 -15.16 -13.51 17.05
N GLU A 339 -14.35 -12.51 16.76
CA GLU A 339 -12.98 -12.40 17.29
C GLU A 339 -12.97 -12.23 18.82
N ILE A 340 -13.85 -11.38 19.36
CA ILE A 340 -13.90 -11.06 20.78
C ILE A 340 -14.64 -12.14 21.58
N THR A 341 -15.79 -12.64 21.09
CA THR A 341 -16.66 -13.57 21.81
C THR A 341 -16.45 -15.04 21.46
N ARG A 342 -15.63 -15.33 20.42
CA ARG A 342 -15.38 -16.67 19.86
C ARG A 342 -16.63 -17.38 19.30
N THR A 343 -17.74 -16.66 19.17
CA THR A 343 -18.98 -17.19 18.61
C THR A 343 -19.63 -16.18 17.66
N THR A 344 -20.62 -16.62 16.88
CA THR A 344 -21.36 -15.70 16.00
C THR A 344 -22.46 -14.97 16.78
N PRO A 345 -22.88 -13.75 16.36
CA PRO A 345 -23.97 -13.02 17.00
C PRO A 345 -25.26 -13.84 17.11
N LEU A 346 -25.61 -14.63 16.08
CA LEU A 346 -26.77 -15.49 16.06
C LEU A 346 -26.69 -16.62 17.09
N ASN A 347 -25.52 -17.31 17.14
CA ASN A 347 -25.32 -18.39 18.12
C ASN A 347 -25.25 -17.82 19.53
N TYR A 348 -24.65 -16.65 19.72
CA TYR A 348 -24.65 -15.97 21.01
C TYR A 348 -26.05 -15.70 21.50
N ARG A 349 -26.93 -15.14 20.66
CA ARG A 349 -28.31 -14.85 20.99
C ARG A 349 -29.13 -16.13 21.35
N LYS A 350 -28.92 -17.24 20.61
CA LYS A 350 -29.63 -18.51 20.88
C LYS A 350 -29.25 -19.19 22.19
N ASN A 351 -28.08 -18.83 22.74
CA ASN A 351 -27.56 -19.40 23.98
C ASN A 351 -27.98 -18.62 25.24
N TYR A 352 -28.66 -17.49 25.05
CA TYR A 352 -29.20 -16.60 26.10
C TYR A 352 -30.68 -16.33 25.90
#